data_a11e557eadc372b7d422435c5faaeb72
#
_entry.id   a11e557eadc372b7d422435c5faaeb72
#
_cell.length_a   1.000
_cell.length_b   1.000
_cell.length_c   1.000
_cell.angle_alpha   90.00
_cell.angle_beta   90.00
_cell.angle_gamma   90.00
#
_symmetry.space_group_name_H-M   'P 1'
#
loop_
_entity.id
_entity.type
_entity.pdbx_description
1 polymer ?
#
loop_
_entity_poly.entity_id
_entity_poly.type
_entity_poly.pdbx_seq_one_letter_code
_entity_poly.pdbx_strand_id
1 'polypeptide(L)'
;MRAAVFRAPGDVRIEPVPEPPPPGPGELLIKVSKAALCGTDSAEWDHGPLLARPPVILGHEFTGQVVLAGSDVTGFTAGNRVVSGAG
;
A
#
# COMPACT_ATOMS: atom_id res chain seq x y z
N MET A 1 -10.40 -6.90 5.44
CA MET A 1 -9.13 -6.77 6.20
C MET A 1 -9.13 -5.50 7.02
N ARG A 2 -8.17 -5.36 7.91
CA ARG A 2 -8.01 -4.13 8.69
C ARG A 2 -6.90 -3.29 8.09
N ALA A 3 -7.10 -1.98 8.05
CA ALA A 3 -6.11 -1.05 7.51
C ALA A 3 -6.08 0.25 8.32
N ALA A 4 -4.93 0.92 8.27
CA ALA A 4 -4.79 2.27 8.83
C ALA A 4 -5.20 3.26 7.74
N VAL A 5 -6.33 3.92 7.95
CA VAL A 5 -6.94 4.83 6.97
C VAL A 5 -6.68 6.27 7.37
N PHE A 6 -6.03 7.03 6.49
CA PHE A 6 -5.84 8.47 6.65
C PHE A 6 -7.11 9.20 6.21
N ARG A 7 -7.72 9.94 7.12
CA ARG A 7 -8.95 10.68 6.85
C ARG A 7 -8.75 12.19 6.82
N ALA A 8 -7.83 12.69 7.63
CA ALA A 8 -7.52 14.12 7.74
C ALA A 8 -6.21 14.27 8.49
N PRO A 9 -5.59 15.44 8.50
CA PRO A 9 -4.39 15.67 9.30
C PRO A 9 -4.61 15.27 10.76
N GLY A 10 -3.72 14.43 11.29
CA GLY A 10 -3.81 13.92 12.65
C GLY A 10 -4.89 12.86 12.87
N ASP A 11 -5.62 12.46 11.83
CA ASP A 11 -6.72 11.49 11.94
C ASP A 11 -6.44 10.26 11.09
N VAL A 12 -5.77 9.28 11.70
CA VAL A 12 -5.54 7.96 11.12
C VAL A 12 -6.23 6.93 12.00
N ARG A 13 -7.10 6.11 11.40
CA ARG A 13 -7.90 5.12 12.12
C ARG A 13 -7.67 3.73 11.58
N ILE A 14 -7.68 2.75 12.49
CA ILE A 14 -7.70 1.33 12.09
C ILE A 14 -9.15 0.98 11.79
N GLU A 15 -9.43 0.64 10.55
CA GLU A 15 -10.78 0.35 10.08
C GLU A 15 -10.83 -0.94 9.28
N PRO A 16 -11.99 -1.64 9.28
CA PRO A 16 -12.21 -2.72 8.34
C PRO A 16 -12.36 -2.15 6.92
N VAL A 17 -11.69 -2.74 5.97
CA VAL A 17 -11.78 -2.38 4.57
C VAL A 17 -11.92 -3.64 3.72
N PRO A 18 -12.50 -3.54 2.50
CA PRO A 18 -12.57 -4.69 1.60
C PRO A 18 -11.17 -5.22 1.26
N GLU A 19 -11.08 -6.52 0.98
CA GLU A 19 -9.89 -7.08 0.38
C GLU A 19 -9.68 -6.44 -1.00
N PRO A 20 -8.42 -6.27 -1.44
CA PRO A 20 -8.16 -5.74 -2.78
C PRO A 20 -8.77 -6.66 -3.84
N PRO A 21 -9.25 -6.10 -4.97
CA PRO A 21 -9.70 -6.92 -6.09
C PRO A 21 -8.53 -7.67 -6.71
N PRO A 22 -8.78 -8.68 -7.56
CA PRO A 22 -7.73 -9.33 -8.33
C PRO A 22 -6.91 -8.31 -9.11
N PRO A 23 -5.60 -8.55 -9.30
CA PRO A 23 -4.75 -7.58 -10.00
C PRO A 23 -5.14 -7.47 -11.46
N GLY A 24 -5.06 -6.25 -12.01
CA GLY A 24 -5.18 -6.01 -13.44
C GLY A 24 -3.98 -6.55 -14.22
N PRO A 25 -3.99 -6.44 -15.58
CA PRO A 25 -2.96 -7.07 -16.40
C PRO A 25 -1.52 -6.70 -16.06
N GLY A 26 -1.26 -5.46 -15.68
CA GLY A 26 0.07 -4.97 -15.33
C GLY A 26 0.34 -4.84 -13.85
N GLU A 27 -0.47 -5.48 -13.01
CA GLU A 27 -0.42 -5.31 -11.56
C GLU A 27 -0.02 -6.59 -10.82
N LEU A 28 0.45 -6.40 -9.59
CA LEU A 28 0.73 -7.48 -8.66
C LEU A 28 -0.17 -7.34 -7.43
N LEU A 29 -0.69 -8.45 -6.94
CA LEU A 29 -1.28 -8.52 -5.62
C LEU A 29 -0.22 -9.02 -4.64
N ILE A 30 0.07 -8.23 -3.62
CA ILE A 30 1.14 -8.50 -2.67
C ILE A 30 0.57 -8.66 -1.27
N LYS A 31 0.98 -9.71 -0.58
CA LYS A 31 0.75 -9.85 0.86
C LYS A 31 1.88 -9.14 1.59
N VAL A 32 1.57 -8.02 2.21
CA VAL A 32 2.56 -7.20 2.92
C VAL A 32 3.01 -7.91 4.19
N SER A 33 4.32 -8.01 4.38
CA SER A 33 4.93 -8.57 5.59
C SER A 33 5.27 -7.48 6.59
N LYS A 34 5.91 -6.40 6.11
CA LYS A 34 6.31 -5.26 6.91
C LYS A 34 6.15 -3.99 6.11
N ALA A 35 5.75 -2.93 6.78
CA ALA A 35 5.66 -1.61 6.20
C ALA A 35 6.42 -0.60 7.07
N ALA A 36 6.98 0.42 6.43
CA ALA A 36 7.70 1.49 7.11
C ALA A 36 7.06 2.84 6.80
N LEU A 37 7.25 3.78 7.70
CA LEU A 37 6.84 5.16 7.47
C LEU A 37 7.96 5.91 6.76
N CYS A 38 7.58 6.70 5.77
CA CYS A 38 8.45 7.62 5.07
C CYS A 38 8.17 9.04 5.56
N GLY A 39 9.10 9.97 5.33
CA GLY A 39 8.89 11.37 5.67
C GLY A 39 7.66 11.98 5.00
N THR A 40 7.31 11.53 3.79
CA THR A 40 6.10 11.98 3.10
C THR A 40 4.83 11.51 3.81
N ASP A 41 4.81 10.33 4.41
CA ASP A 41 3.67 9.84 5.19
C ASP A 41 3.48 10.69 6.44
N SER A 42 4.56 11.03 7.12
CA SER A 42 4.54 11.88 8.30
C SER A 42 4.04 13.29 7.96
N ALA A 43 4.50 13.85 6.84
CA ALA A 43 4.06 15.17 6.36
C ALA A 43 2.57 15.16 6.02
N GLU A 44 2.08 14.11 5.36
CA GLU A 44 0.65 13.96 5.07
C GLU A 44 -0.17 13.93 6.35
N TRP A 45 0.32 13.19 7.37
CA TRP A 45 -0.39 13.07 8.65
C TRP A 45 -0.45 14.39 9.41
N ASP A 46 0.65 15.16 9.40
CA ASP A 46 0.77 16.42 10.15
C ASP A 46 0.12 17.60 9.40
N HIS A 47 0.32 17.69 8.11
CA HIS A 47 0.02 18.87 7.31
C HIS A 47 -0.88 18.61 6.10
N GLY A 48 -1.19 17.35 5.85
CA GLY A 48 -1.93 16.96 4.66
C GLY A 48 -3.39 17.41 4.66
N PRO A 49 -4.10 17.09 3.57
CA PRO A 49 -3.56 16.30 2.47
C PRO A 49 -2.64 17.14 1.55
N LEU A 50 -1.46 16.61 1.27
CA LEU A 50 -0.52 17.22 0.32
C LEU A 50 -0.57 16.50 -1.03
N LEU A 51 -0.37 15.17 -1.02
CA LEU A 51 -0.40 14.31 -2.21
C LEU A 51 -1.56 13.33 -2.17
N ALA A 52 -1.97 12.91 -0.98
CA ALA A 52 -3.03 11.93 -0.80
C ALA A 52 -4.41 12.59 -0.90
N ARG A 53 -5.42 11.78 -1.25
CA ARG A 53 -6.82 12.20 -1.26
C ARG A 53 -7.58 11.35 -0.26
N PRO A 54 -7.86 11.87 0.94
CA PRO A 54 -8.59 11.12 1.96
C PRO A 54 -10.02 10.78 1.54
N PRO A 55 -10.58 9.65 1.98
CA PRO A 55 -9.92 8.64 2.82
C PRO A 55 -9.00 7.75 1.99
N VAL A 56 -7.83 7.42 2.53
CA VAL A 56 -6.84 6.61 1.82
C VAL A 56 -5.94 5.87 2.81
N ILE A 57 -5.42 4.73 2.39
CA ILE A 57 -4.41 4.00 3.13
C ILE A 57 -3.05 4.52 2.68
N LEU A 58 -2.32 5.17 3.60
CA LEU A 58 -0.97 5.66 3.32
C LEU A 58 0.06 4.55 3.41
N GLY A 59 1.21 4.78 2.82
CA GLY A 59 2.35 3.88 2.88
C GLY A 59 2.77 3.44 1.49
N HIS A 60 4.06 3.52 1.24
CA HIS A 60 4.65 3.11 -0.04
C HIS A 60 5.96 2.35 0.14
N GLU A 61 6.45 2.24 1.38
CA GLU A 61 7.65 1.49 1.71
C GLU A 61 7.26 0.22 2.46
N PHE A 62 7.36 -0.92 1.79
CA PHE A 62 6.98 -2.20 2.37
C PHE A 62 7.75 -3.36 1.76
N THR A 63 7.73 -4.49 2.46
CA THR A 63 8.17 -5.78 1.95
C THR A 63 7.01 -6.76 1.97
N GLY A 64 7.01 -7.71 1.08
CA GLY A 64 5.96 -8.71 1.02
C GLY A 64 6.25 -9.83 0.05
N GLN A 65 5.22 -10.62 -0.20
CA GLN A 65 5.27 -11.71 -1.18
C GLN A 65 4.19 -11.51 -2.23
N VAL A 66 4.54 -11.80 -3.48
CA VAL A 66 3.57 -11.82 -4.58
C VAL A 66 2.59 -12.98 -4.34
N VAL A 67 1.30 -12.66 -4.34
CA VAL A 67 0.21 -13.65 -4.26
C VAL A 67 -0.30 -13.99 -5.64
N LEU A 68 -0.56 -12.96 -6.45
CA LEU A 68 -1.02 -13.10 -7.83
C LEU A 68 -0.30 -12.08 -8.70
N ALA A 69 0.01 -12.46 -9.94
CA ALA A 69 0.56 -11.55 -10.95
C ALA A 69 -0.45 -11.40 -12.07
N GLY A 70 -0.62 -10.17 -12.55
CA GLY A 70 -1.47 -9.90 -13.70
C GLY A 70 -0.97 -10.56 -14.97
N SER A 71 -1.84 -10.72 -15.95
CA SER A 71 -1.58 -11.51 -17.17
C SER A 71 -0.40 -10.98 -18.02
N ASP A 72 -0.12 -9.67 -17.92
CA ASP A 72 0.96 -9.05 -18.70
C ASP A 72 2.25 -8.85 -17.91
N VAL A 73 2.28 -9.29 -16.64
CA VAL A 73 3.46 -9.17 -15.80
C VAL A 73 4.47 -10.25 -16.17
N THR A 74 5.73 -9.82 -16.36
CA THR A 74 6.86 -10.72 -16.56
C THR A 74 7.89 -10.48 -15.47
N GLY A 75 8.65 -11.51 -15.08
CA GLY A 75 9.69 -11.39 -14.07
C GLY A 75 9.22 -11.56 -12.63
N PHE A 76 7.93 -11.69 -12.40
CA PHE A 76 7.37 -11.92 -11.06
C PHE A 76 6.40 -13.10 -11.09
N THR A 77 6.50 -13.95 -10.10
CA THR A 77 5.59 -15.09 -9.91
C THR A 77 5.13 -15.17 -8.45
N ALA A 78 4.02 -15.87 -8.22
CA ALA A 78 3.52 -16.08 -6.87
C ALA A 78 4.60 -16.71 -5.98
N GLY A 79 4.75 -16.19 -4.78
CA GLY A 79 5.76 -16.61 -3.82
C GLY A 79 7.04 -15.79 -3.84
N ASN A 80 7.28 -14.97 -4.86
CA ASN A 80 8.46 -14.09 -4.88
C ASN A 80 8.39 -13.06 -3.77
N ARG A 81 9.53 -12.82 -3.12
CA ARG A 81 9.67 -11.72 -2.17
C ARG A 81 9.98 -10.43 -2.91
N VAL A 82 9.31 -9.36 -2.51
CA VAL A 82 9.46 -8.06 -3.15
C VAL A 82 9.57 -6.96 -2.12
N VAL A 83 10.15 -5.85 -2.54
CA VAL A 83 10.24 -4.63 -1.75
C VAL A 83 9.77 -3.46 -2.61
N SER A 84 9.05 -2.53 -1.99
CA SER A 84 8.68 -1.26 -2.59
C SER A 84 9.22 -0.14 -1.71
N GLY A 85 9.56 1.00 -2.31
CA GLY A 85 10.04 2.13 -1.54
C GLY A 85 11.19 2.88 -2.19
N ALA A 86 11.50 2.53 -3.41
CA ALA A 86 12.47 3.26 -4.21
C ALA A 86 11.83 4.55 -4.71
N GLY A 87 11.47 5.40 -3.79
CA GLY A 87 10.76 6.62 -4.06
C GLY A 87 11.52 7.70 -4.79
#